data_c6cf078213151378cc1dc5f0992d37e1
#
_entry.id   c6cf078213151378cc1dc5f0992d37e1
#
_cell.length_a   1.000
_cell.length_b   1.000
_cell.length_c   1.000
_cell.angle_alpha   90.00
_cell.angle_beta   90.00
_cell.angle_gamma   90.00
#
_symmetry.space_group_name_H-M   'P 1'
#
loop_
_entity.id
_entity.type
_entity.pdbx_description
1 polymer ?
#
loop_
_entity_poly.entity_id
_entity_poly.type
_entity_poly.pdbx_seq_one_letter_code
_entity_poly.pdbx_strand_id
1 'polypeptide(L)'
;MPRISQPKIDKIKEQILHHLFVSSPQSLFTSQIASEIARDEEFTKTLLLNLKEKSLVAEVNKNPQGREYLKRQRWRLSNSAFEIYNKHQN
;
A
#
# COMPACT_ATOMS: atom_id res chain seq x y z
N MET A 1 23.07 -8.91 -1.62
CA MET A 1 21.72 -9.26 -1.18
C MET A 1 21.06 -10.21 -2.17
N PRO A 2 20.45 -11.27 -1.67
CA PRO A 2 19.72 -12.14 -2.58
C PRO A 2 18.56 -11.38 -3.20
N ARG A 3 18.37 -11.58 -4.48
CA ARG A 3 17.25 -10.97 -5.19
C ARG A 3 15.99 -11.76 -4.95
N ILE A 4 14.91 -11.04 -4.66
CA ILE A 4 13.60 -11.65 -4.57
C ILE A 4 13.08 -11.80 -6.00
N SER A 5 12.59 -12.98 -6.34
CA SER A 5 12.10 -13.25 -7.69
C SER A 5 10.87 -12.40 -8.00
N GLN A 6 10.65 -12.08 -9.28
CA GLN A 6 9.52 -11.26 -9.69
C GLN A 6 8.18 -11.87 -9.30
N PRO A 7 7.93 -13.19 -9.47
CA PRO A 7 6.67 -13.77 -9.01
C PRO A 7 6.44 -13.58 -7.51
N LYS A 8 7.48 -13.63 -6.72
CA LYS A 8 7.39 -13.43 -5.28
C LYS A 8 7.08 -11.98 -4.95
N ILE A 9 7.71 -11.04 -5.67
CA ILE A 9 7.42 -9.62 -5.52
C ILE A 9 5.97 -9.33 -5.84
N ASP A 10 5.46 -9.90 -6.92
CA ASP A 10 4.06 -9.71 -7.33
C ASP A 10 3.10 -10.22 -6.25
N LYS A 11 3.43 -11.34 -5.63
CA LYS A 11 2.63 -11.90 -4.55
C LYS A 11 2.63 -10.98 -3.33
N ILE A 12 3.78 -10.40 -3.00
CA ILE A 12 3.89 -9.45 -1.89
C ILE A 12 3.07 -8.20 -2.19
N LYS A 13 3.12 -7.71 -3.43
CA LYS A 13 2.30 -6.56 -3.84
C LYS A 13 0.81 -6.85 -3.69
N GLU A 14 0.38 -8.05 -4.02
CA GLU A 14 -1.01 -8.46 -3.83
C GLU A 14 -1.39 -8.48 -2.36
N GLN A 15 -0.49 -8.92 -1.50
CA GLN A 15 -0.72 -8.88 -0.05
C GLN A 15 -0.90 -7.44 0.43
N ILE A 16 -0.07 -6.52 -0.06
CA ILE A 16 -0.19 -5.11 0.29
C ILE A 16 -1.57 -4.57 -0.12
N LEU A 17 -1.95 -4.83 -1.35
CA LEU A 17 -3.24 -4.36 -1.88
C LEU A 17 -4.40 -4.94 -1.08
N HIS A 18 -4.32 -6.21 -0.71
CA HIS A 18 -5.35 -6.86 0.09
C HIS A 18 -5.49 -6.20 1.47
N HIS A 19 -4.37 -5.95 2.15
CA HIS A 19 -4.41 -5.29 3.46
C HIS A 19 -5.00 -3.89 3.37
N LEU A 20 -4.66 -3.15 2.32
CA LEU A 20 -5.22 -1.82 2.13
C LEU A 20 -6.72 -1.88 1.84
N PHE A 21 -7.16 -2.89 1.09
CA PHE A 21 -8.58 -3.07 0.82
C PHE A 21 -9.35 -3.38 2.10
N VAL A 22 -8.85 -4.33 2.89
CA VAL A 22 -9.50 -4.74 4.14
C VAL A 22 -9.59 -3.59 5.12
N SER A 23 -8.60 -2.70 5.13
CA SER A 23 -8.56 -1.55 6.03
C SER A 23 -9.36 -0.36 5.51
N SER A 24 -9.76 -0.37 4.23
CA SER A 24 -10.51 0.75 3.65
C SER A 24 -11.75 1.10 4.47
N PRO A 25 -12.08 2.37 4.58
CA PRO A 25 -11.46 3.54 3.95
C PRO A 25 -10.24 4.08 4.71
N GLN A 26 -9.78 3.38 5.73
CA GLN A 26 -8.67 3.81 6.56
C GLN A 26 -7.34 3.67 5.82
N SER A 27 -6.50 4.69 5.92
CA SER A 27 -5.14 4.62 5.38
C SER A 27 -4.21 3.99 6.40
N LEU A 28 -3.14 3.35 5.93
CA LEU A 28 -2.16 2.67 6.78
C LEU A 28 -0.80 3.31 6.61
N PHE A 29 -0.05 3.37 7.70
CA PHE A 29 1.36 3.78 7.66
C PHE A 29 2.20 2.70 6.99
N THR A 30 3.32 3.11 6.39
CA THR A 30 4.27 2.17 5.79
C THR A 30 4.70 1.11 6.81
N SER A 31 4.97 1.53 8.04
CA SER A 31 5.40 0.60 9.11
C SER A 31 4.33 -0.43 9.43
N GLN A 32 3.06 -0.05 9.41
CA GLN A 32 1.96 -0.97 9.66
C GLN A 32 1.87 -2.03 8.56
N ILE A 33 1.99 -1.58 7.31
CA ILE A 33 1.95 -2.48 6.16
C ILE A 33 3.13 -3.44 6.21
N ALA A 34 4.32 -2.92 6.48
CA ALA A 34 5.53 -3.73 6.56
C ALA A 34 5.41 -4.81 7.62
N SER A 35 4.84 -4.46 8.77
CA SER A 35 4.61 -5.41 9.85
C SER A 35 3.64 -6.51 9.43
N GLU A 36 2.57 -6.15 8.75
CA GLU A 36 1.55 -7.11 8.31
C GLU A 36 2.09 -8.12 7.30
N ILE A 37 2.96 -7.68 6.40
CA ILE A 37 3.54 -8.58 5.40
C ILE A 37 4.87 -9.18 5.85
N ALA A 38 5.31 -8.89 7.07
CA ALA A 38 6.55 -9.39 7.67
C ALA A 38 7.77 -9.06 6.80
N ARG A 39 7.85 -7.82 6.33
CA ARG A 39 8.95 -7.35 5.49
C ARG A 39 9.53 -6.06 6.04
N ASP A 40 10.73 -5.76 5.60
CA ASP A 40 11.42 -4.52 5.91
C ASP A 40 10.63 -3.30 5.42
N GLU A 41 10.64 -2.22 6.20
CA GLU A 41 9.91 -1.00 5.88
C GLU A 41 10.42 -0.34 4.61
N GLU A 42 11.73 -0.30 4.40
CA GLU A 42 12.34 0.27 3.20
C GLU A 42 11.90 -0.49 1.95
N PHE A 43 11.92 -1.80 2.01
CA PHE A 43 11.48 -2.65 0.91
C PHE A 43 10.00 -2.43 0.64
N THR A 44 9.20 -2.38 1.68
CA THR A 44 7.75 -2.15 1.58
C THR A 44 7.47 -0.80 0.92
N LYS A 45 8.20 0.24 1.32
CA LYS A 45 8.06 1.56 0.73
C LYS A 45 8.36 1.55 -0.76
N THR A 46 9.40 0.83 -1.16
CA THR A 46 9.77 0.69 -2.56
C THR A 46 8.61 0.10 -3.37
N LEU A 47 7.98 -0.95 -2.84
CA LEU A 47 6.85 -1.57 -3.52
C LEU A 47 5.64 -0.64 -3.56
N LEU A 48 5.38 0.10 -2.48
CA LEU A 48 4.29 1.06 -2.44
C LEU A 48 4.47 2.17 -3.47
N LEU A 49 5.69 2.68 -3.62
CA LEU A 49 5.99 3.68 -4.63
C LEU A 49 5.75 3.14 -6.04
N ASN A 50 6.11 1.90 -6.27
CA ASN A 50 5.86 1.24 -7.55
C ASN A 50 4.36 1.10 -7.81
N LEU A 51 3.59 0.69 -6.80
CA LEU A 51 2.14 0.58 -6.92
C LEU A 51 1.48 1.94 -7.14
N LYS A 52 2.02 2.99 -6.52
CA LYS A 52 1.55 4.35 -6.73
C LYS A 52 1.76 4.79 -8.18
N GLU A 53 2.91 4.46 -8.76
CA GLU A 53 3.19 4.73 -10.16
C GLU A 53 2.17 4.09 -11.08
N LYS A 54 1.70 2.91 -10.72
CA LYS A 54 0.70 2.17 -11.49
C LYS A 54 -0.73 2.59 -11.15
N SER A 55 -0.90 3.61 -10.34
CA SER A 55 -2.20 4.14 -9.93
C SER A 55 -3.05 3.13 -9.15
N LEU A 56 -2.41 2.22 -8.46
CA LEU A 56 -3.11 1.21 -7.64
C LEU A 56 -3.25 1.65 -6.20
N VAL A 57 -2.31 2.44 -5.70
CA VAL A 57 -2.40 3.00 -4.36
C VAL A 57 -2.23 4.51 -4.43
N ALA A 58 -2.71 5.19 -3.41
CA ALA A 58 -2.56 6.63 -3.25
C ALA A 58 -1.85 6.91 -1.95
N GLU A 59 -0.95 7.87 -1.99
CA GLU A 59 -0.28 8.34 -0.78
C GLU A 59 -1.13 9.42 -0.14
N VAL A 60 -1.36 9.29 1.16
CA VAL A 60 -2.10 10.28 1.93
C VAL A 60 -1.08 11.13 2.65
N ASN A 61 -0.85 12.33 2.16
CA ASN A 61 0.17 13.22 2.70
C ASN A 61 -0.38 14.42 3.47
N LYS A 62 -1.71 14.45 3.69
CA LYS A 62 -2.34 15.52 4.48
C LYS A 62 -3.30 14.92 5.49
N ASN A 63 -3.36 15.54 6.68
CA ASN A 63 -4.33 15.15 7.68
C ASN A 63 -5.68 15.83 7.40
N PRO A 64 -6.73 15.51 8.19
CA PRO A 64 -8.06 16.12 7.97
C PRO A 64 -8.07 17.65 8.06
N GLN A 65 -7.10 18.25 8.72
CA GLN A 65 -6.97 19.71 8.81
C GLN A 65 -6.18 20.31 7.64
N GLY A 66 -5.76 19.50 6.67
CA GLY A 66 -5.04 19.96 5.49
C GLY A 66 -3.54 20.10 5.68
N ARG A 67 -3.00 19.68 6.81
CA ARG A 67 -1.56 19.73 7.07
C ARG A 67 -0.88 18.48 6.49
N GLU A 68 0.30 18.69 5.94
CA GLU A 68 1.08 17.57 5.41
C GLU A 68 1.66 16.71 6.53
N TYR A 69 1.68 15.39 6.28
CA TYR A 69 2.39 14.47 7.15
C TYR A 69 3.88 14.56 6.85
N LEU A 70 4.64 15.14 7.75
CA LEU A 70 6.06 15.40 7.52
C LEU A 70 6.95 14.19 7.84
N LYS A 71 6.48 13.28 8.68
CA LYS A 71 7.34 12.22 9.21
C LYS A 71 6.94 10.82 8.80
N ARG A 72 5.67 10.60 8.47
CA ARG A 72 5.16 9.26 8.16
C ARG A 72 4.24 9.32 6.96
N GLN A 73 4.47 8.42 6.04
CA GLN A 73 3.62 8.28 4.86
C GLN A 73 2.49 7.30 5.17
N ARG A 74 1.30 7.66 4.74
CA ARG A 74 0.12 6.79 4.81
C ARG A 74 -0.30 6.43 3.40
N TRP A 75 -0.90 5.26 3.29
CA TRP A 75 -1.26 4.71 2.00
C TRP A 75 -2.68 4.17 2.05
N ARG A 76 -3.36 4.23 0.93
CA ARG A 76 -4.66 3.62 0.74
C ARG A 76 -4.78 3.15 -0.70
N LEU A 77 -5.77 2.30 -0.98
CA LEU A 77 -6.06 1.96 -2.37
C LEU A 77 -6.55 3.19 -3.12
N SER A 78 -6.19 3.28 -4.40
CA SER A 78 -6.81 4.27 -5.27
C SER A 78 -8.30 3.92 -5.42
N ASN A 79 -9.10 4.91 -5.82
CA ASN A 79 -10.54 4.67 -6.01
C ASN A 79 -10.80 3.57 -7.04
N SER A 80 -10.06 3.59 -8.15
CA SER A 80 -10.22 2.59 -9.19
C SER A 80 -9.83 1.19 -8.72
N ALA A 81 -8.75 1.08 -7.95
CA ALA A 81 -8.33 -0.22 -7.42
C ALA A 81 -9.34 -0.74 -6.41
N PHE A 82 -9.87 0.14 -5.56
CA PHE A 82 -10.89 -0.25 -4.59
C PHE A 82 -12.14 -0.82 -5.30
N GLU A 83 -12.59 -0.18 -6.36
CA GLU A 83 -13.75 -0.63 -7.11
C GLU A 83 -13.53 -2.02 -7.71
N ILE A 84 -12.34 -2.26 -8.26
CA ILE A 84 -12.00 -3.55 -8.85
C ILE A 84 -12.02 -4.64 -7.78
N TYR A 85 -11.38 -4.38 -6.65
CA TYR A 85 -11.36 -5.34 -5.54
C TYR A 85 -12.77 -5.61 -5.01
N ASN A 86 -13.56 -4.57 -4.87
CA ASN A 86 -14.92 -4.70 -4.35
C ASN A 86 -15.79 -5.56 -5.28
N LYS A 87 -15.64 -5.41 -6.57
CA LYS A 87 -16.38 -6.21 -7.56
C LYS A 87 -16.02 -7.69 -7.49
N HIS A 88 -14.75 -7.99 -7.19
CA HIS A 88 -14.26 -9.36 -7.17
C HIS A 88 -14.47 -10.06 -5.83
N GLN A 89 -14.99 -9.37 -4.83
CA GLN A 89 -15.22 -9.93 -3.51
C GLN A 89 -16.60 -10.53 -3.32
N ASN A 90 -17.46 -10.39 -4.27
CA ASN A 90 -18.84 -10.92 -4.17
C ASN A 90 -18.89 -12.40 -4.46
#